data_74947cf6adca27c245f18cc1fd042d55
#
_entry.id   74947cf6adca27c245f18cc1fd042d55
#
_cell.length_a   1.000
_cell.length_b   1.000
_cell.length_c   1.000
_cell.angle_alpha   90.00
_cell.angle_beta   90.00
_cell.angle_gamma   90.00
#
_symmetry.space_group_name_H-M   'P 1'
#
loop_
_entity.id
_entity.type
_entity.pdbx_description
1 polymer ?
#
loop_
_entity_poly.entity_id
_entity_poly.type
_entity_poly.pdbx_seq_one_letter_code
_entity_poly.pdbx_strand_id
1 'polypeptide(L)'
;MAHLVTAIIKPFKLEEVKEALRGAGVLGLTVSEIQGYGRQGGKTEAFRGNEYKIEFVPKVMIEVLVDTNDVDKVLDLIGQSARTGKIGDGKIWASPVDRVMRIRTGELGDDAI
;
A
#
# COMPACT_ATOMS: atom_id res chain seq x y z
N MET A 1 7.37 18.04 -6.98
CA MET A 1 7.24 16.76 -7.68
C MET A 1 6.51 15.77 -6.82
N ALA A 2 5.76 14.93 -7.42
CA ALA A 2 4.90 14.00 -6.70
C ALA A 2 5.22 12.56 -7.01
N HIS A 3 4.97 11.70 -6.06
CA HIS A 3 5.05 10.26 -6.24
C HIS A 3 3.78 9.64 -5.68
N LEU A 4 3.39 8.51 -6.27
CA LEU A 4 2.30 7.71 -5.72
C LEU A 4 2.94 6.56 -4.98
N VAL A 5 2.69 6.46 -3.69
CA VAL A 5 3.13 5.35 -2.89
C VAL A 5 1.97 4.37 -2.80
N THR A 6 2.22 3.13 -3.17
CA THR A 6 1.22 2.07 -3.15
C THR A 6 1.69 0.98 -2.21
N ALA A 7 0.83 0.53 -1.33
CA ALA A 7 1.15 -0.53 -0.39
C ALA A 7 0.06 -1.58 -0.41
N ILE A 8 0.46 -2.85 -0.45
CA ILE A 8 -0.46 -3.96 -0.29
C ILE A 8 -0.12 -4.57 1.06
N ILE A 9 -1.07 -4.60 1.96
CA ILE A 9 -0.83 -5.00 3.34
C ILE A 9 -1.88 -5.99 3.83
N LYS A 10 -1.62 -6.60 4.96
CA LYS A 10 -2.61 -7.43 5.63
C LYS A 10 -3.75 -6.54 6.13
N PRO A 11 -4.99 -6.96 5.99
CA PRO A 11 -6.13 -6.09 6.37
C PRO A 11 -6.10 -5.62 7.82
N PHE A 12 -5.67 -6.44 8.75
CA PHE A 12 -5.70 -6.04 10.16
C PHE A 12 -4.64 -5.00 10.50
N LYS A 13 -3.76 -4.68 9.56
CA LYS A 13 -2.75 -3.65 9.78
C LYS A 13 -3.20 -2.27 9.30
N LEU A 14 -4.36 -2.18 8.68
CA LEU A 14 -4.80 -0.92 8.10
C LEU A 14 -4.85 0.21 9.11
N GLU A 15 -5.40 -0.03 10.28
CA GLU A 15 -5.52 1.06 11.27
C GLU A 15 -4.17 1.56 11.75
N GLU A 16 -3.23 0.65 11.99
CA GLU A 16 -1.89 1.06 12.39
C GLU A 16 -1.20 1.89 11.33
N VAL A 17 -1.32 1.48 10.07
CA VAL A 17 -0.71 2.19 8.95
C VAL A 17 -1.36 3.57 8.80
N LYS A 18 -2.69 3.62 8.88
CA LYS A 18 -3.41 4.87 8.75
C LYS A 18 -2.96 5.85 9.84
N GLU A 19 -2.86 5.39 11.08
CA GLU A 19 -2.46 6.27 12.18
C GLU A 19 -1.00 6.72 12.03
N ALA A 20 -0.12 5.86 11.57
CA ALA A 20 1.27 6.24 11.36
C ALA A 20 1.37 7.34 10.30
N LEU A 21 0.63 7.22 9.22
CA LEU A 21 0.64 8.21 8.15
C LEU A 21 0.02 9.51 8.63
N ARG A 22 -1.08 9.43 9.36
CA ARG A 22 -1.73 10.63 9.85
C ARG A 22 -0.82 11.38 10.82
N GLY A 23 -0.13 10.67 11.69
CA GLY A 23 0.80 11.28 12.62
C GLY A 23 1.97 11.97 11.93
N ALA A 24 2.27 11.59 10.72
CA ALA A 24 3.34 12.21 9.93
C ALA A 24 2.84 13.32 9.01
N GLY A 25 1.58 13.70 9.12
CA GLY A 25 1.04 14.79 8.33
C GLY A 25 0.39 14.39 7.02
N VAL A 26 0.27 13.10 6.74
CA VAL A 26 -0.42 12.66 5.54
C VAL A 26 -1.92 12.73 5.83
N LEU A 27 -2.61 13.60 5.14
CA LEU A 27 -4.00 13.87 5.43
C LEU A 27 -5.00 13.14 4.56
N GLY A 28 -4.57 12.51 3.51
CA GLY A 28 -5.48 11.77 2.64
C GLY A 28 -4.84 10.52 2.10
N LEU A 29 -5.63 9.48 1.97
CA LEU A 29 -5.18 8.26 1.35
C LEU A 29 -6.38 7.54 0.77
N THR A 30 -6.14 6.68 -0.17
CA THR A 30 -7.18 5.88 -0.80
C THR A 30 -6.97 4.44 -0.39
N VAL A 31 -8.05 3.78 -0.03
CA VAL A 31 -8.01 2.40 0.43
C VAL A 31 -8.92 1.54 -0.44
N SER A 32 -8.43 0.40 -0.88
CA SER A 32 -9.21 -0.56 -1.65
C SER A 32 -9.07 -1.93 -1.03
N GLU A 33 -10.16 -2.67 -0.99
CA GLU A 33 -10.10 -4.06 -0.57
C GLU A 33 -9.83 -4.90 -1.81
N ILE A 34 -8.82 -5.72 -1.76
CA ILE A 34 -8.40 -6.52 -2.89
C ILE A 34 -8.14 -7.94 -2.45
N GLN A 35 -7.84 -8.79 -3.39
CA GLN A 35 -7.45 -10.16 -3.11
C GLN A 35 -6.15 -10.47 -3.81
N GLY A 36 -5.29 -11.20 -3.16
CA GLY A 36 -4.03 -11.58 -3.75
C GLY A 36 -3.69 -13.01 -3.46
N TYR A 37 -2.74 -13.55 -4.20
CA TYR A 37 -2.21 -14.83 -3.84
C TYR A 37 -0.71 -14.79 -4.04
N GLY A 38 0.01 -15.65 -3.35
CA GLY A 38 1.43 -15.64 -3.45
C GLY A 38 1.94 -16.73 -2.53
N ARG A 39 3.03 -16.43 -1.85
CA ARG A 39 3.56 -17.36 -1.04
C ARG A 39 2.99 -17.42 0.24
N GLN A 40 1.85 -17.06 0.54
CA GLN A 40 1.40 -17.08 1.80
C GLN A 40 0.82 -18.31 2.09
N GLY A 41 0.88 -18.75 3.04
CA GLY A 41 0.21 -19.79 3.44
C GLY A 41 0.56 -21.03 3.00
N GLY A 42 1.21 -21.04 2.49
CA GLY A 42 1.51 -22.11 2.09
C GLY A 42 0.80 -23.18 1.80
N LYS A 43 0.28 -23.32 1.54
CA LYS A 43 -0.34 -24.25 1.37
C LYS A 43 -0.24 -24.86 0.31
N THR A 44 0.00 -25.05 -0.04
CA THR A 44 0.14 -25.55 -0.90
C THR A 44 -0.19 -26.27 -1.59
N GLU A 45 -0.41 -26.31 -1.88
CA GLU A 45 -0.71 -26.70 -2.49
C GLU A 45 -0.60 -27.57 -3.38
N ALA A 46 -0.41 -27.83 -3.70
CA ALA A 46 -0.08 -28.39 -4.55
C ALA A 46 -0.02 -29.72 -4.51
N PHE A 47 -0.22 -30.35 -4.78
CA PHE A 47 -0.05 -31.47 -4.67
C PHE A 47 -0.47 -32.37 -5.47
N ARG A 48 -0.32 -33.11 -5.55
CA ARG A 48 -0.74 -34.00 -6.14
C ARG A 48 -1.06 -33.76 -7.36
N GLY A 49 -0.58 -33.24 -7.73
CA GLY A 49 -0.81 -33.16 -8.88
C GLY A 49 -1.60 -32.37 -9.55
N ASN A 50 -2.45 -32.44 -9.74
CA ASN A 50 -3.10 -31.62 -10.48
C ASN A 50 -4.07 -31.00 -9.90
N GLU A 51 -4.25 -31.09 -8.90
CA GLU A 51 -5.19 -30.50 -8.41
C GLU A 51 -4.87 -29.59 -7.55
N TYR A 52 -4.24 -28.56 -7.64
CA TYR A 52 -4.16 -27.68 -6.62
C TYR A 52 -4.98 -26.59 -6.92
N LYS A 53 -5.42 -25.85 -5.93
CA LYS A 53 -6.17 -24.77 -6.14
C LYS A 53 -5.47 -23.56 -5.85
N ILE A 54 -5.61 -22.50 -6.49
CA ILE A 54 -5.08 -21.20 -6.20
C ILE A 54 -6.06 -20.53 -5.30
N GLU A 55 -5.62 -20.19 -4.13
CA GLU A 55 -6.48 -19.51 -3.20
C GLU A 55 -6.15 -18.08 -3.09
N PHE A 56 -7.15 -17.23 -3.11
CA PHE A 56 -6.97 -15.81 -2.93
C PHE A 56 -7.21 -15.42 -1.49
N VAL A 57 -6.42 -14.49 -1.02
CA VAL A 57 -6.46 -14.05 0.36
C VAL A 57 -6.80 -12.56 0.37
N PRO A 58 -7.67 -12.13 1.25
CA PRO A 58 -7.99 -10.70 1.33
C PRO A 58 -6.77 -9.88 1.70
N LYS A 59 -6.62 -8.75 1.04
CA LYS A 59 -5.57 -7.79 1.28
C LYS A 59 -6.17 -6.40 1.18
N VAL A 60 -5.41 -5.41 1.60
CA VAL A 60 -5.82 -4.03 1.45
C VAL A 60 -4.76 -3.30 0.67
N MET A 61 -5.19 -2.48 -0.28
CA MET A 61 -4.28 -1.61 -1.02
C MET A 61 -4.48 -0.19 -0.54
N ILE A 62 -3.38 0.48 -0.21
CA ILE A 62 -3.39 1.87 0.17
C ILE A 62 -2.61 2.63 -0.87
N GLU A 63 -3.14 3.78 -1.29
CA GLU A 63 -2.44 4.66 -2.20
C GLU A 63 -2.39 6.06 -1.64
N VAL A 64 -1.22 6.68 -1.68
CA VAL A 64 -1.01 8.00 -1.13
C VAL A 64 -0.17 8.81 -2.09
N LEU A 65 -0.62 10.02 -2.43
CA LEU A 65 0.22 10.93 -3.20
C LEU A 65 1.06 11.72 -2.23
N VAL A 66 2.35 11.76 -2.45
CA VAL A 66 3.27 12.47 -1.57
C VAL A 66 4.26 13.28 -2.37
N ASP A 67 4.86 14.26 -1.73
CA ASP A 67 5.96 14.98 -2.33
C ASP A 67 7.13 14.03 -2.46
N THR A 68 7.91 14.17 -3.53
CA THR A 68 9.06 13.31 -3.78
C THR A 68 10.01 13.27 -2.59
N ASN A 69 10.16 14.38 -1.89
CA ASN A 69 11.06 14.44 -0.76
C ASN A 69 10.60 13.62 0.44
N ASP A 70 9.33 13.24 0.46
CA ASP A 70 8.77 12.47 1.58
C ASP A 70 8.65 10.99 1.29
N VAL A 71 9.06 10.53 0.11
CA VAL A 71 8.88 9.14 -0.30
C VAL A 71 9.54 8.19 0.69
N ASP A 72 10.81 8.41 0.99
CA ASP A 72 11.53 7.48 1.85
C ASP A 72 10.92 7.42 3.25
N LYS A 73 10.49 8.56 3.75
CA LYS A 73 9.84 8.62 5.05
C LYS A 73 8.53 7.83 5.06
N VAL A 74 7.74 7.98 4.00
CA VAL A 74 6.46 7.29 3.90
C VAL A 74 6.66 5.79 3.74
N LEU A 75 7.61 5.36 2.93
CA LEU A 75 7.93 3.95 2.77
C LEU A 75 8.31 3.35 4.13
N ASP A 76 9.11 4.07 4.89
CA ASP A 76 9.57 3.60 6.17
C ASP A 76 8.43 3.50 7.18
N LEU A 77 7.58 4.49 7.23
CA LEU A 77 6.44 4.48 8.13
C LEU A 77 5.48 3.34 7.84
N ILE A 78 5.17 3.13 6.58
CA ILE A 78 4.28 2.03 6.20
C ILE A 78 4.97 0.69 6.49
N GLY A 79 6.23 0.58 6.12
CA GLY A 79 6.96 -0.65 6.32
C GLY A 79 6.99 -1.06 7.79
N GLN A 80 7.25 -0.12 8.67
CA GLN A 80 7.31 -0.42 10.09
C GLN A 80 5.93 -0.74 10.66
N SER A 81 4.91 -0.01 10.27
CA SER A 81 3.58 -0.20 10.84
C SER A 81 2.86 -1.42 10.29
N ALA A 82 3.18 -1.85 9.06
CA ALA A 82 2.51 -2.98 8.43
C ALA A 82 3.22 -4.31 8.68
N ARG A 83 4.45 -4.28 9.17
CA ARG A 83 5.25 -5.47 9.25
C ARG A 83 4.84 -6.40 10.38
N THR A 84 4.73 -7.68 10.08
CA THR A 84 4.57 -8.70 11.11
C THR A 84 5.79 -9.62 11.16
N GLY A 85 6.57 -9.64 10.09
CA GLY A 85 7.70 -10.54 9.96
C GLY A 85 7.32 -11.90 9.42
N LYS A 86 6.05 -12.07 9.06
CA LYS A 86 5.58 -13.34 8.53
C LYS A 86 5.25 -13.24 7.07
N ILE A 87 5.15 -14.39 6.42
CA ILE A 87 4.79 -14.44 5.02
C ILE A 87 3.46 -13.75 4.82
N GLY A 88 3.34 -13.04 3.74
CA GLY A 88 2.10 -12.33 3.40
C GLY A 88 2.05 -10.90 3.85
N ASP A 89 3.14 -10.35 4.39
CA ASP A 89 3.15 -8.95 4.81
C ASP A 89 2.92 -7.96 3.69
N GLY A 90 3.22 -8.33 2.47
CA GLY A 90 2.96 -7.49 1.32
C GLY A 90 4.17 -6.72 0.84
N LYS A 91 3.91 -5.72 0.04
CA LYS A 91 4.96 -4.91 -0.58
C LYS A 91 4.53 -3.46 -0.66
N ILE A 92 5.51 -2.61 -0.77
CA ILE A 92 5.29 -1.18 -0.94
C ILE A 92 6.17 -0.73 -2.10
N TRP A 93 5.66 0.15 -2.92
CA TRP A 93 6.47 0.73 -3.98
C TRP A 93 6.03 2.16 -4.23
N ALA A 94 6.86 2.90 -4.96
CA ALA A 94 6.56 4.27 -5.30
C ALA A 94 6.80 4.49 -6.78
N SER A 95 5.97 5.28 -7.40
CA SER A 95 6.11 5.63 -8.80
C SER A 95 5.99 7.13 -8.99
N PRO A 96 6.75 7.71 -9.90
CA PRO A 96 6.63 9.14 -10.18
C PRO A 96 5.27 9.44 -10.78
N VAL A 97 4.73 10.59 -10.41
CA VAL A 97 3.48 11.08 -10.96
C VAL A 97 3.78 12.38 -11.68
N ASP A 98 3.47 12.41 -12.96
CA ASP A 98 3.84 13.52 -13.80
C ASP A 98 3.05 14.77 -13.48
N ARG A 99 1.75 14.66 -13.27
CA ARG A 99 0.89 15.81 -13.03
C ARG A 99 -0.16 15.49 -11.99
N VAL A 100 -0.45 16.47 -11.16
CA VAL A 100 -1.48 16.36 -10.14
C VAL A 100 -2.32 17.61 -10.16
N MET A 101 -3.63 17.47 -10.09
CA MET A 101 -4.54 18.57 -9.94
C MET A 101 -5.52 18.27 -8.81
N ARG A 102 -5.72 19.22 -7.92
CA ARG A 102 -6.76 19.09 -6.90
C ARG A 102 -8.08 19.52 -7.53
N ILE A 103 -9.05 18.66 -7.57
CA ILE A 103 -10.28 18.92 -8.29
C ILE A 103 -11.01 20.14 -7.74
N ARG A 104 -11.13 20.24 -6.42
CA ARG A 104 -11.92 21.31 -5.84
C ARG A 104 -11.37 22.71 -6.13
N THR A 105 -10.07 22.85 -6.12
CA THR A 105 -9.45 24.18 -6.24
C THR A 105 -8.81 24.44 -7.59
N GLY A 106 -8.53 23.39 -8.35
CA GLY A 106 -7.80 23.52 -9.61
C GLY A 106 -6.31 23.72 -9.42
N GLU A 107 -5.81 23.65 -8.17
CA GLU A 107 -4.39 23.79 -7.93
C GLU A 107 -3.63 22.66 -8.57
N LEU A 108 -2.42 22.96 -9.03
CA LEU A 108 -1.59 22.00 -9.75
C LEU A 108 -0.28 21.77 -9.01
N GLY A 109 0.35 20.65 -9.31
CA GLY A 109 1.68 20.35 -8.82
C GLY A 109 1.72 20.14 -7.31
N ASP A 110 2.74 20.64 -6.67
CA ASP A 110 2.94 20.41 -5.25
C ASP A 110 1.81 20.96 -4.39
N ASP A 111 1.16 21.99 -4.84
CA ASP A 111 0.04 22.59 -4.11
C ASP A 111 -1.20 21.69 -4.16
N ALA A 112 -1.21 20.71 -5.02
CA ALA A 112 -2.34 19.81 -5.19
C ALA A 112 -2.23 18.56 -4.35
N ILE A 113 -1.11 18.32 -3.72
CA ILE A 113 -0.90 17.11 -2.94
C ILE A 113 -1.60 17.12 -1.60
#